data_23baea6efa4f567804cd9aa4bd29e867
#
_entry.id   23baea6efa4f567804cd9aa4bd29e867
#
_cell.length_a   1.000
_cell.length_b   1.000
_cell.length_c   1.000
_cell.angle_alpha   90.00
_cell.angle_beta   90.00
_cell.angle_gamma   90.00
#
_symmetry.space_group_name_H-M   'P 1'
#
loop_
_entity.id
_entity.type
_entity.pdbx_description
1 polymer ?
#
loop_
_entity_poly.entity_id
_entity_poly.type
_entity_poly.pdbx_seq_one_letter_code
_entity_poly.pdbx_strand_id
1 'polypeptide(L)'
;MKDFSPESIQKAVNILTKHTDSKLLTHLNACVHCGLCETSCLFFKTFKEAKYIHGKKFDMVSSIYRRYCTFLGKTAPKLTNAKELTEDSIAEMVDSLYGACTMCGRCVKHCSIGVDIPFVVRTGRRMLATMGCVPETLQATVDAALK
;
A
#
# COMPACT_ATOMS: atom_id res chain seq x y z
N MET A 1 18.49 1.38 8.45
CA MET A 1 18.78 2.62 7.70
C MET A 1 17.78 2.73 6.58
N LYS A 2 17.05 3.84 6.51
CA LYS A 2 16.12 4.12 5.39
C LYS A 2 16.96 4.40 4.15
N ASP A 3 16.85 3.58 3.14
CA ASP A 3 17.62 3.71 1.90
C ASP A 3 16.70 4.20 0.78
N PHE A 4 16.88 5.47 0.41
CA PHE A 4 16.15 6.13 -0.68
C PHE A 4 16.97 6.16 -1.99
N SER A 5 17.98 5.30 -2.10
CA SER A 5 18.77 5.21 -3.32
C SER A 5 17.89 4.79 -4.52
N PRO A 6 18.23 5.20 -5.73
CA PRO A 6 17.52 4.76 -6.94
C PRO A 6 17.45 3.23 -7.07
N GLU A 7 18.46 2.53 -6.53
CA GLU A 7 18.50 1.07 -6.53
C GLU A 7 17.45 0.46 -5.58
N SER A 8 17.26 1.04 -4.40
CA SER A 8 16.26 0.55 -3.44
C SER A 8 14.84 0.82 -3.94
N ILE A 9 14.60 1.97 -4.57
CA ILE A 9 13.35 2.28 -5.24
C ILE A 9 13.08 1.26 -6.36
N GLN A 10 14.09 0.96 -7.18
CA GLN A 10 13.93 -0.04 -8.26
C GLN A 10 13.66 -1.44 -7.72
N LYS A 11 14.31 -1.85 -6.61
CA LYS A 11 14.01 -3.12 -5.94
C LYS A 11 12.56 -3.15 -5.40
N ALA A 12 12.09 -2.07 -4.81
CA ALA A 12 10.72 -1.94 -4.32
C ALA A 12 9.69 -2.02 -5.47
N VAL A 13 9.96 -1.34 -6.58
CA VAL A 13 9.13 -1.39 -7.79
C VAL A 13 9.11 -2.81 -8.39
N ASN A 14 10.25 -3.52 -8.38
CA ASN A 14 10.32 -4.89 -8.86
C ASN A 14 9.40 -5.85 -8.07
N ILE A 15 9.09 -5.54 -6.81
CA ILE A 15 8.08 -6.31 -6.07
C ILE A 15 6.70 -6.12 -6.67
N LEU A 16 6.35 -4.89 -7.05
CA LEU A 16 5.07 -4.65 -7.73
C LEU A 16 5.00 -5.39 -9.07
N THR A 17 6.09 -5.40 -9.85
CA THR A 17 6.13 -6.06 -11.16
C THR A 17 6.18 -7.58 -11.05
N LYS A 18 6.91 -8.15 -10.09
CA LYS A 18 6.95 -9.60 -9.86
C LYS A 18 5.63 -10.17 -9.32
N HIS A 19 4.89 -9.35 -8.57
CA HIS A 19 3.55 -9.67 -8.08
C HIS A 19 2.44 -9.04 -8.93
N THR A 20 2.77 -8.57 -10.14
CA THR A 20 1.80 -8.21 -11.18
C THR A 20 1.15 -9.48 -11.75
N ASP A 21 0.90 -10.45 -10.87
CA ASP A 21 -0.04 -11.51 -11.13
C ASP A 21 -1.37 -10.86 -11.49
N SER A 22 -2.13 -11.51 -12.35
CA SER A 22 -3.48 -11.08 -12.70
C SER A 22 -4.31 -10.67 -11.47
N LYS A 23 -4.03 -11.26 -10.30
CA LYS A 23 -4.67 -10.98 -9.02
C LYS A 23 -4.43 -9.53 -8.53
N LEU A 24 -3.19 -9.04 -8.49
CA LEU A 24 -2.92 -7.67 -8.03
C LEU A 24 -3.57 -6.66 -8.97
N LEU A 25 -3.40 -6.83 -10.27
CA LEU A 25 -4.00 -5.97 -11.30
C LEU A 25 -5.52 -5.95 -11.21
N THR A 26 -6.13 -7.11 -11.03
CA THR A 26 -7.59 -7.21 -10.86
C THR A 26 -8.04 -6.36 -9.68
N HIS A 27 -7.40 -6.48 -8.51
CA HIS A 27 -7.77 -5.68 -7.36
C HIS A 27 -7.50 -4.18 -7.58
N LEU A 28 -6.34 -3.81 -8.17
CA LEU A 28 -6.00 -2.42 -8.44
C LEU A 28 -6.92 -1.72 -9.45
N ASN A 29 -7.61 -2.46 -10.30
CA ASN A 29 -8.54 -1.92 -11.28
C ASN A 29 -10.02 -2.10 -10.88
N ALA A 30 -10.32 -2.96 -9.91
CA ALA A 30 -11.71 -3.25 -9.53
C ALA A 30 -12.28 -2.25 -8.51
N CYS A 31 -11.45 -1.54 -7.74
CA CYS A 31 -11.92 -0.65 -6.69
C CYS A 31 -12.60 0.60 -7.25
N VAL A 32 -13.88 0.78 -6.96
CA VAL A 32 -14.69 1.95 -7.37
C VAL A 32 -14.84 2.99 -6.26
N HIS A 33 -14.07 2.89 -5.18
CA HIS A 33 -14.06 3.85 -4.06
C HIS A 33 -15.43 4.12 -3.43
N CYS A 34 -16.30 3.12 -3.36
CA CYS A 34 -17.67 3.26 -2.82
C CYS A 34 -17.73 3.47 -1.29
N GLY A 35 -16.62 3.29 -0.55
CA GLY A 35 -16.55 3.51 0.90
C GLY A 35 -17.14 2.41 1.80
N LEU A 36 -17.80 1.37 1.27
CA LEU A 36 -18.44 0.32 2.07
C LEU A 36 -17.46 -0.40 3.01
N CYS A 37 -16.21 -0.60 2.58
CA CYS A 37 -15.17 -1.22 3.40
C CYS A 37 -14.79 -0.39 4.64
N GLU A 38 -14.97 0.94 4.59
CA GLU A 38 -14.65 1.85 5.69
C GLU A 38 -15.66 1.68 6.83
N THR A 39 -16.93 1.45 6.50
CA THR A 39 -18.00 1.25 7.49
C THR A 39 -17.78 0.00 8.34
N SER A 40 -16.98 -0.95 7.87
CA SER A 40 -16.64 -2.19 8.60
C SER A 40 -15.38 -2.04 9.46
N CYS A 41 -14.56 -1.03 9.24
CA CYS A 41 -13.30 -0.84 9.96
C CYS A 41 -13.52 -0.28 11.36
N LEU A 42 -13.08 -1.03 12.38
CA LEU A 42 -13.18 -0.59 13.76
C LEU A 42 -12.40 0.71 14.00
N PHE A 43 -11.18 0.79 13.49
CA PHE A 43 -10.33 1.97 13.65
C PHE A 43 -10.94 3.20 12.98
N PHE A 44 -11.44 3.08 11.76
CA PHE A 44 -12.10 4.21 11.10
C PHE A 44 -13.37 4.67 11.84
N LYS A 45 -14.16 3.71 12.35
CA LYS A 45 -15.36 4.05 13.16
C LYS A 45 -15.01 4.82 14.43
N THR A 46 -13.90 4.47 15.08
CA THR A 46 -13.48 5.06 16.34
C THR A 46 -12.79 6.43 16.13
N PHE A 47 -11.82 6.49 15.25
CA PHE A 47 -10.93 7.65 15.12
C PHE A 47 -11.33 8.61 13.99
N LYS A 48 -12.00 8.13 12.94
CA LYS A 48 -12.43 8.89 11.76
C LYS A 48 -11.31 9.67 11.04
N GLU A 49 -10.06 9.25 11.22
CA GLU A 49 -8.92 9.88 10.59
C GLU A 49 -8.67 9.33 9.18
N ALA A 50 -8.10 10.17 8.30
CA ALA A 50 -7.84 9.83 6.90
C ALA A 50 -6.94 8.61 6.71
N LYS A 51 -5.99 8.35 7.63
CA LYS A 51 -5.09 7.20 7.57
C LYS A 51 -5.80 5.84 7.70
N TYR A 52 -7.00 5.82 8.26
CA TYR A 52 -7.80 4.59 8.39
C TYR A 52 -8.69 4.34 7.17
N ILE A 53 -8.81 5.28 6.23
CA ILE A 53 -9.59 5.14 5.00
C ILE A 53 -8.97 4.06 4.10
N HIS A 54 -9.74 3.05 3.74
CA HIS A 54 -9.26 1.93 2.94
C HIS A 54 -8.95 2.34 1.50
N GLY A 55 -9.78 3.21 0.90
CA GLY A 55 -9.53 3.77 -0.41
C GLY A 55 -8.19 4.49 -0.49
N LYS A 56 -7.83 5.27 0.55
CA LYS A 56 -6.54 5.96 0.61
C LYS A 56 -5.35 4.99 0.62
N LYS A 57 -5.42 3.92 1.43
CA LYS A 57 -4.39 2.86 1.45
C LYS A 57 -4.23 2.18 0.11
N PHE A 58 -5.34 1.94 -0.54
CA PHE A 58 -5.40 1.38 -1.88
C PHE A 58 -4.74 2.31 -2.89
N ASP A 59 -5.11 3.61 -2.88
CA ASP A 59 -4.57 4.62 -3.80
C ASP A 59 -3.06 4.82 -3.65
N MET A 60 -2.51 4.71 -2.44
CA MET A 60 -1.07 4.77 -2.21
C MET A 60 -0.33 3.72 -3.05
N VAL A 61 -0.77 2.45 -3.00
CA VAL A 61 -0.14 1.36 -3.76
C VAL A 61 -0.44 1.48 -5.26
N SER A 62 -1.69 1.81 -5.61
CA SER A 62 -2.13 1.95 -6.99
C SER A 62 -1.44 3.09 -7.73
N SER A 63 -1.25 4.24 -7.07
CA SER A 63 -0.57 5.40 -7.67
C SER A 63 0.90 5.12 -7.99
N ILE A 64 1.59 4.40 -7.10
CA ILE A 64 2.98 3.97 -7.34
C ILE A 64 3.03 2.94 -8.47
N TYR A 65 2.13 1.96 -8.46
CA TYR A 65 2.02 1.01 -9.57
C TYR A 65 1.84 1.74 -10.91
N ARG A 66 0.92 2.71 -10.99
CA ARG A 66 0.70 3.51 -12.20
C ARG A 66 1.97 4.24 -12.61
N ARG A 67 2.67 4.88 -11.67
CA ARG A 67 3.88 5.67 -11.96
C ARG A 67 4.99 4.84 -12.57
N TYR A 68 5.25 3.67 -12.05
CA TYR A 68 6.42 2.87 -12.44
C TYR A 68 6.12 1.75 -13.42
N CYS A 69 4.88 1.24 -13.44
CA CYS A 69 4.53 0.04 -14.21
C CYS A 69 3.65 0.32 -15.43
N THR A 70 3.06 1.51 -15.58
CA THR A 70 2.20 1.83 -16.74
C THR A 70 2.82 2.89 -17.64
N PHE A 71 2.56 2.79 -18.95
CA PHE A 71 3.04 3.76 -19.92
C PHE A 71 2.48 5.16 -19.68
N LEU A 72 1.15 5.28 -19.49
CA LEU A 72 0.51 6.56 -19.20
C LEU A 72 0.97 7.18 -17.87
N GLY A 73 1.22 6.37 -16.86
CA GLY A 73 1.71 6.87 -15.57
C GLY A 73 3.13 7.44 -15.65
N LYS A 74 3.94 6.95 -16.60
CA LYS A 74 5.30 7.46 -16.87
C LYS A 74 5.26 8.77 -17.66
N THR A 75 4.40 8.87 -18.67
CA THR A 75 4.35 10.01 -19.62
C THR A 75 3.42 11.14 -19.14
N ALA A 76 2.31 10.82 -18.52
CA ALA A 76 1.31 11.77 -18.05
C ALA A 76 0.88 11.51 -16.59
N PRO A 77 1.78 11.62 -15.58
CA PRO A 77 1.52 11.24 -14.21
C PRO A 77 0.36 12.00 -13.57
N LYS A 78 0.18 13.26 -13.90
CA LYS A 78 -0.93 14.10 -13.39
C LYS A 78 -2.30 13.59 -13.83
N LEU A 79 -2.41 13.10 -15.07
CA LEU A 79 -3.66 12.59 -15.62
C LEU A 79 -4.08 11.26 -15.00
N THR A 80 -3.11 10.45 -14.59
CA THR A 80 -3.33 9.12 -14.05
C THR A 80 -3.30 9.06 -12.53
N ASN A 81 -3.16 10.20 -11.83
CA ASN A 81 -2.92 10.26 -10.38
C ASN A 81 -1.74 9.35 -9.94
N ALA A 82 -0.71 9.30 -10.80
CA ALA A 82 0.50 8.53 -10.53
C ALA A 82 1.45 9.35 -9.66
N LYS A 83 1.90 8.77 -8.54
CA LYS A 83 2.78 9.44 -7.57
C LYS A 83 4.15 8.78 -7.52
N GLU A 84 5.18 9.59 -7.34
CA GLU A 84 6.54 9.11 -7.09
C GLU A 84 6.74 8.71 -5.63
N LEU A 85 7.71 7.83 -5.41
CA LEU A 85 8.20 7.48 -4.09
C LEU A 85 9.12 8.61 -3.59
N THR A 86 8.57 9.50 -2.78
CA THR A 86 9.28 10.56 -2.06
C THR A 86 9.35 10.20 -0.58
N GLU A 87 10.24 10.85 0.19
CA GLU A 87 10.32 10.63 1.64
C GLU A 87 8.99 10.85 2.33
N ASP A 88 8.27 11.92 1.99
CA ASP A 88 6.96 12.23 2.56
C ASP A 88 5.92 11.16 2.21
N SER A 89 5.89 10.72 0.94
CA SER A 89 4.96 9.68 0.51
C SER A 89 5.25 8.33 1.19
N ILE A 90 6.51 8.01 1.42
CA ILE A 90 6.93 6.80 2.13
C ILE A 90 6.56 6.90 3.62
N ALA A 91 6.78 8.05 4.27
CA ALA A 91 6.39 8.26 5.66
C ALA A 91 4.86 8.11 5.83
N GLU A 92 4.08 8.70 4.93
CA GLU A 92 2.62 8.54 4.91
C GLU A 92 2.19 7.08 4.69
N MET A 93 2.88 6.36 3.80
CA MET A 93 2.63 4.94 3.57
C MET A 93 2.96 4.09 4.79
N VAL A 94 4.06 4.36 5.48
CA VAL A 94 4.43 3.65 6.72
C VAL A 94 3.35 3.85 7.79
N ASP A 95 2.93 5.08 8.06
CA ASP A 95 1.87 5.36 9.04
C ASP A 95 0.54 4.69 8.65
N SER A 96 0.14 4.78 7.39
CA SER A 96 -1.14 4.23 6.93
C SER A 96 -1.14 2.70 6.80
N LEU A 97 -0.08 2.11 6.25
CA LEU A 97 -0.05 0.67 5.98
C LEU A 97 0.37 -0.15 7.19
N TYR A 98 1.35 0.31 7.99
CA TYR A 98 1.77 -0.38 9.21
C TYR A 98 0.99 0.11 10.44
N GLY A 99 0.90 1.42 10.66
CA GLY A 99 0.29 2.00 11.85
C GLY A 99 -1.24 1.88 11.88
N ALA A 100 -1.88 1.98 10.73
CA ALA A 100 -3.34 2.10 10.65
C ALA A 100 -4.07 0.86 10.09
N CYS A 101 -3.42 -0.31 10.01
CA CYS A 101 -4.05 -1.52 9.50
C CYS A 101 -3.51 -2.79 10.18
N THR A 102 -4.39 -3.55 10.81
CA THR A 102 -4.07 -4.86 11.42
C THR A 102 -4.26 -6.03 10.45
N MET A 103 -4.63 -5.78 9.20
CA MET A 103 -4.92 -6.79 8.17
C MET A 103 -5.99 -7.83 8.59
N CYS A 104 -6.96 -7.44 9.41
CA CYS A 104 -7.98 -8.34 9.97
C CYS A 104 -8.97 -8.91 8.93
N GLY A 105 -8.99 -8.40 7.69
CA GLY A 105 -9.82 -8.91 6.60
C GLY A 105 -11.30 -8.49 6.61
N ARG A 106 -11.78 -7.74 7.62
CA ARG A 106 -13.20 -7.34 7.69
C ARG A 106 -13.65 -6.55 6.46
N CYS A 107 -12.80 -5.67 5.94
CA CYS A 107 -13.08 -4.87 4.75
C CYS A 107 -13.37 -5.71 3.51
N VAL A 108 -12.74 -6.88 3.37
CA VAL A 108 -12.99 -7.81 2.25
C VAL A 108 -14.42 -8.35 2.28
N LYS A 109 -14.89 -8.70 3.49
CA LYS A 109 -16.25 -9.25 3.69
C LYS A 109 -17.36 -8.25 3.38
N HIS A 110 -17.05 -6.95 3.45
CA HIS A 110 -17.99 -5.86 3.15
C HIS A 110 -17.83 -5.27 1.74
N CYS A 111 -16.84 -5.74 0.98
CA CYS A 111 -16.64 -5.29 -0.38
C CYS A 111 -17.57 -6.04 -1.34
N SER A 112 -18.50 -5.34 -1.97
CA SER A 112 -19.44 -5.92 -2.95
C SER A 112 -18.75 -6.49 -4.19
N ILE A 113 -17.55 -5.99 -4.51
CA ILE A 113 -16.76 -6.41 -5.68
C ILE A 113 -15.68 -7.44 -5.29
N GLY A 114 -15.47 -7.68 -3.99
CA GLY A 114 -14.49 -8.64 -3.51
C GLY A 114 -13.04 -8.17 -3.57
N VAL A 115 -12.78 -6.85 -3.51
CA VAL A 115 -11.41 -6.31 -3.46
C VAL A 115 -10.72 -6.71 -2.16
N ASP A 116 -9.58 -7.40 -2.27
CA ASP A 116 -8.76 -7.83 -1.13
C ASP A 116 -7.80 -6.70 -0.71
N ILE A 117 -8.30 -5.79 0.13
CA ILE A 117 -7.50 -4.68 0.69
C ILE A 117 -6.29 -5.19 1.50
N PRO A 118 -6.41 -6.21 2.40
CA PRO A 118 -5.25 -6.79 3.07
C PRO A 118 -4.15 -7.27 2.13
N PHE A 119 -4.50 -7.84 1.00
CA PHE A 119 -3.52 -8.26 -0.01
C PHE A 119 -2.77 -7.05 -0.60
N VAL A 120 -3.49 -5.98 -0.94
CA VAL A 120 -2.88 -4.73 -1.44
C VAL A 120 -1.99 -4.08 -0.37
N VAL A 121 -2.46 -4.01 0.88
CA VAL A 121 -1.68 -3.52 2.03
C VAL A 121 -0.41 -4.35 2.24
N ARG A 122 -0.51 -5.69 2.17
CA ARG A 122 0.64 -6.59 2.29
C ARG A 122 1.67 -6.35 1.19
N THR A 123 1.22 -6.12 -0.04
CA THR A 123 2.10 -5.79 -1.16
C THR A 123 2.83 -4.47 -0.91
N GLY A 124 2.14 -3.43 -0.45
CA GLY A 124 2.74 -2.16 -0.06
C GLY A 124 3.75 -2.30 1.09
N ARG A 125 3.43 -3.10 2.12
CA ARG A 125 4.38 -3.39 3.22
C ARG A 125 5.64 -4.11 2.73
N ARG A 126 5.51 -5.08 1.83
CA ARG A 126 6.68 -5.78 1.24
C ARG A 126 7.57 -4.81 0.47
N MET A 127 6.97 -3.89 -0.27
CA MET A 127 7.70 -2.84 -0.98
C MET A 127 8.48 -1.95 0.01
N LEU A 128 7.83 -1.46 1.07
CA LEU A 128 8.48 -0.66 2.11
C LEU A 128 9.59 -1.43 2.85
N ALA A 129 9.37 -2.71 3.14
CA ALA A 129 10.36 -3.56 3.78
C ALA A 129 11.63 -3.73 2.93
N THR A 130 11.50 -3.82 1.60
CA THR A 130 12.65 -3.90 0.68
C THR A 130 13.50 -2.62 0.71
N MET A 131 12.89 -1.49 1.05
CA MET A 131 13.56 -0.19 1.21
C MET A 131 14.06 0.05 2.63
N GLY A 132 13.93 -0.94 3.54
CA GLY A 132 14.27 -0.77 4.96
C GLY A 132 13.35 0.19 5.71
N CYS A 133 12.17 0.53 5.13
CA CYS A 133 11.21 1.46 5.70
C CYS A 133 10.16 0.75 6.56
N VAL A 134 10.62 -0.06 7.51
CA VAL A 134 9.78 -0.75 8.50
C VAL A 134 9.84 0.01 9.83
N PRO A 135 8.75 0.11 10.60
CA PRO A 135 8.80 0.65 11.96
C PRO A 135 9.84 -0.08 12.82
N GLU A 136 10.67 0.68 13.55
CA GLU A 136 11.79 0.13 14.33
C GLU A 136 11.35 -0.93 15.34
N THR A 137 10.22 -0.72 15.99
CA THR A 137 9.64 -1.68 16.94
C THR A 137 9.31 -3.02 16.29
N LEU A 138 8.78 -2.98 15.07
CA LEU A 138 8.45 -4.19 14.32
C LEU A 138 9.72 -4.88 13.82
N GLN A 139 10.71 -4.13 13.34
CA GLN A 139 11.99 -4.66 12.90
C GLN A 139 12.72 -5.35 14.07
N ALA A 140 12.79 -4.72 15.24
CA ALA A 140 13.39 -5.30 16.44
C ALA A 140 12.74 -6.63 16.84
N THR A 141 11.40 -6.74 16.70
CA THR A 141 10.66 -7.97 16.98
C THR A 141 11.02 -9.08 15.98
N VAL A 142 11.14 -8.75 14.70
CA VAL A 142 11.57 -9.70 13.66
C VAL A 142 13.00 -10.17 13.91
N ASP A 143 13.92 -9.26 14.20
CA ASP A 143 15.33 -9.57 14.47
C ASP A 143 15.49 -10.44 15.71
N ALA A 144 14.66 -10.23 16.73
CA ALA A 144 14.64 -11.09 17.93
C ALA A 144 14.12 -12.51 17.63
N ALA A 145 13.16 -12.64 16.71
CA ALA A 145 12.58 -13.94 16.34
C ALA A 145 13.46 -14.75 15.39
N LEU A 146 14.43 -14.12 14.72
CA LEU A 146 15.38 -14.78 13.80
C LEU A 146 16.68 -15.23 14.47
N LYS A 147 16.90 -14.90 15.75
CA LYS A 147 18.04 -15.36 16.58
C LYS A 147 17.69 -16.66 17.29
#